data_aa8e02a08f2de2c527fe754c95ff052f
#
_entry.id   aa8e02a08f2de2c527fe754c95ff052f
#
_cell.length_a   1.000
_cell.length_b   1.000
_cell.length_c   1.000
_cell.angle_alpha   90.00
_cell.angle_beta   90.00
_cell.angle_gamma   90.00
#
_symmetry.space_group_name_H-M   'P 1'
#
loop_
_entity.id
_entity.type
_entity.pdbx_description
1 polymer ?
#
loop_
_entity_poly.entity_id
_entity_poly.type
_entity_poly.pdbx_seq_one_letter_code
_entity_poly.pdbx_strand_id
1 'polypeptide(L)'
;MKKIFIYFVLVSTFLGLQNLQASTIEDAVINNERSSKNIARDKYRNPIETLKFFQIKSNMTVIELSPGSGWYTEILSKYLYEEGKLIAAAYNPSLSDYAKRSRDAYEKKLKSEIFYNRVEVVDLFSKLSDDESVDAVLTFRNIHNWLGEDGSGVRKVFEQAYAALKPGGLLGVVEHRAKPGITIKEMKKSGYVTEELTINLAKEVGFILSDRSNINNNINDTKDHPAGVWSLPPTLYLKDKDREKYMKIGETDRMTLLFSKPL
;
A
#
# COMPACT_ATOMS: atom_id res chain seq x y z
N MET A 1 -18.10 78.21 12.37
CA MET A 1 -18.63 76.86 11.95
C MET A 1 -17.47 76.07 11.37
N LYS A 2 -16.94 75.12 12.14
CA LYS A 2 -15.84 74.23 11.71
C LYS A 2 -16.45 72.96 11.08
N LYS A 3 -16.19 72.71 9.78
CA LYS A 3 -16.59 71.50 9.09
C LYS A 3 -15.57 70.40 9.41
N ILE A 4 -16.03 69.31 10.06
CA ILE A 4 -15.26 68.11 10.30
C ILE A 4 -15.45 67.20 9.08
N PHE A 5 -14.34 66.91 8.35
CA PHE A 5 -14.30 65.89 7.31
C PHE A 5 -13.95 64.55 7.96
N ILE A 6 -14.86 63.60 7.92
CA ILE A 6 -14.62 62.23 8.35
C ILE A 6 -14.16 61.47 7.11
N TYR A 7 -12.88 61.04 7.09
CA TYR A 7 -12.36 60.12 6.10
C TYR A 7 -12.72 58.68 6.49
N PHE A 8 -13.58 58.03 5.71
CA PHE A 8 -13.80 56.59 5.79
C PHE A 8 -12.64 55.89 5.07
N VAL A 9 -11.76 55.22 5.83
CA VAL A 9 -10.75 54.32 5.26
C VAL A 9 -11.41 52.96 5.07
N LEU A 10 -11.70 52.57 3.83
CA LEU A 10 -12.12 51.25 3.45
C LEU A 10 -10.90 50.32 3.51
N VAL A 11 -10.75 49.53 4.60
CA VAL A 11 -9.81 48.42 4.66
C VAL A 11 -10.41 47.24 3.91
N SER A 12 -10.04 47.09 2.65
CA SER A 12 -10.34 45.86 1.89
C SER A 12 -9.42 44.73 2.37
N THR A 13 -9.95 43.85 3.21
CA THR A 13 -9.30 42.57 3.55
C THR A 13 -9.35 41.69 2.31
N PHE A 14 -8.25 41.62 1.57
CA PHE A 14 -8.01 40.56 0.60
C PHE A 14 -7.82 39.25 1.38
N LEU A 15 -8.88 38.51 1.58
CA LEU A 15 -8.80 37.08 1.90
C LEU A 15 -8.23 36.38 0.65
N GLY A 16 -6.92 36.18 0.63
CA GLY A 16 -6.27 35.35 -0.36
C GLY A 16 -6.87 33.94 -0.26
N LEU A 17 -7.68 33.57 -1.24
CA LEU A 17 -8.00 32.18 -1.53
C LEU A 17 -6.65 31.50 -1.85
N GLN A 18 -6.03 30.89 -0.84
CA GLN A 18 -4.98 29.92 -1.12
C GLN A 18 -5.68 28.80 -1.88
N ASN A 19 -5.41 28.71 -3.18
CA ASN A 19 -5.71 27.52 -3.96
C ASN A 19 -4.95 26.37 -3.26
N LEU A 20 -5.65 25.57 -2.46
CA LEU A 20 -5.14 24.30 -1.98
C LEU A 20 -4.93 23.44 -3.23
N GLN A 21 -3.70 23.45 -3.73
CA GLN A 21 -3.31 22.61 -4.83
C GLN A 21 -3.27 21.17 -4.29
N ALA A 22 -4.00 20.25 -4.94
CA ALA A 22 -3.98 18.84 -4.59
C ALA A 22 -2.52 18.34 -4.52
N SER A 23 -2.19 17.60 -3.47
CA SER A 23 -0.85 17.02 -3.31
C SER A 23 -0.52 16.14 -4.51
N THR A 24 0.69 16.23 -5.05
CA THR A 24 1.16 15.28 -6.05
C THR A 24 1.68 14.00 -5.38
N ILE A 25 1.83 12.91 -6.14
CA ILE A 25 2.48 11.68 -5.63
C ILE A 25 3.91 12.02 -5.19
N GLU A 26 4.61 12.84 -5.96
CA GLU A 26 5.96 13.32 -5.67
C GLU A 26 6.02 14.03 -4.32
N ASP A 27 5.13 14.99 -4.08
CA ASP A 27 5.06 15.74 -2.80
C ASP A 27 4.80 14.79 -1.62
N ALA A 28 3.92 13.81 -1.79
CA ALA A 28 3.63 12.83 -0.76
C ALA A 28 4.81 11.91 -0.47
N VAL A 29 5.62 11.58 -1.47
CA VAL A 29 6.81 10.72 -1.32
C VAL A 29 7.97 11.47 -0.68
N ILE A 30 8.24 12.74 -1.06
CA ILE A 30 9.34 13.55 -0.48
C ILE A 30 8.98 14.18 0.87
N ASN A 31 7.79 13.91 1.39
CA ASN A 31 7.29 14.47 2.64
C ASN A 31 8.24 14.17 3.83
N ASN A 32 8.72 15.21 4.50
CA ASN A 32 9.65 15.14 5.63
C ASN A 32 9.03 14.50 6.89
N GLU A 33 7.72 14.37 6.98
CA GLU A 33 7.01 13.72 8.08
C GLU A 33 7.06 12.18 7.97
N ARG A 34 7.53 11.64 6.85
CA ARG A 34 7.81 10.22 6.67
C ARG A 34 9.02 9.80 7.49
N SER A 35 8.97 8.60 8.07
CA SER A 35 10.11 8.13 8.85
C SER A 35 11.34 7.91 7.97
N SER A 36 12.52 8.38 8.42
CA SER A 36 13.78 8.29 7.67
C SER A 36 14.14 6.85 7.29
N LYS A 37 13.82 5.86 8.15
CA LYS A 37 13.98 4.43 7.85
C LYS A 37 13.11 3.95 6.69
N ASN A 38 11.94 4.58 6.47
CA ASN A 38 11.05 4.25 5.36
C ASN A 38 11.52 4.95 4.08
N ILE A 39 11.92 6.22 4.15
CA ILE A 39 12.50 6.98 3.03
C ILE A 39 13.74 6.26 2.47
N ALA A 40 14.64 5.77 3.33
CA ALA A 40 15.83 5.03 2.91
C ALA A 40 15.54 3.78 2.05
N ARG A 41 14.29 3.31 2.04
CA ARG A 41 13.83 2.14 1.28
C ARG A 41 13.13 2.49 -0.03
N ASP A 42 12.88 3.77 -0.32
CA ASP A 42 12.21 4.21 -1.54
C ASP A 42 12.95 3.72 -2.80
N LYS A 43 14.28 3.74 -2.77
CA LYS A 43 15.15 3.23 -3.85
C LYS A 43 14.93 1.75 -4.21
N TYR A 44 14.31 0.97 -3.33
CA TYR A 44 13.96 -0.44 -3.58
C TYR A 44 12.48 -0.63 -3.89
N ARG A 45 11.65 0.38 -3.63
CA ARG A 45 10.19 0.28 -3.68
C ARG A 45 9.54 1.16 -4.72
N ASN A 46 10.31 2.08 -5.31
CA ASN A 46 9.90 2.94 -6.42
C ASN A 46 8.46 3.46 -6.24
N PRO A 47 8.14 4.16 -5.10
CA PRO A 47 6.75 4.45 -4.75
C PRO A 47 6.05 5.33 -5.77
N ILE A 48 6.73 6.31 -6.35
CA ILE A 48 6.16 7.22 -7.36
C ILE A 48 5.73 6.41 -8.59
N GLU A 49 6.65 5.63 -9.15
CA GLU A 49 6.42 4.83 -10.35
C GLU A 49 5.36 3.76 -10.10
N THR A 50 5.38 3.13 -8.90
CA THR A 50 4.41 2.10 -8.51
C THR A 50 3.00 2.67 -8.41
N LEU A 51 2.81 3.81 -7.74
CA LEU A 51 1.48 4.42 -7.60
C LEU A 51 0.98 5.01 -8.93
N LYS A 52 1.87 5.54 -9.78
CA LYS A 52 1.53 5.96 -11.15
C LYS A 52 1.11 4.77 -12.02
N PHE A 53 1.83 3.65 -11.93
CA PHE A 53 1.47 2.42 -12.64
C PHE A 53 0.10 1.89 -12.19
N PHE A 54 -0.23 2.00 -10.90
CA PHE A 54 -1.56 1.68 -10.38
C PHE A 54 -2.61 2.76 -10.67
N GLN A 55 -2.26 3.83 -11.37
CA GLN A 55 -3.16 4.91 -11.80
C GLN A 55 -3.87 5.61 -10.63
N ILE A 56 -3.25 5.65 -9.45
CA ILE A 56 -3.84 6.27 -8.26
C ILE A 56 -3.89 7.80 -8.43
N LYS A 57 -5.04 8.38 -8.10
CA LYS A 57 -5.29 9.83 -8.15
C LYS A 57 -5.67 10.36 -6.76
N SER A 58 -5.40 11.64 -6.51
CA SER A 58 -5.62 12.30 -5.21
C SER A 58 -7.07 12.30 -4.72
N ASN A 59 -8.02 12.19 -5.63
CA ASN A 59 -9.47 12.21 -5.35
C ASN A 59 -10.10 10.82 -5.22
N MET A 60 -9.30 9.75 -5.21
CA MET A 60 -9.81 8.38 -5.13
C MET A 60 -10.11 7.97 -3.68
N THR A 61 -11.06 7.06 -3.53
CA THR A 61 -11.18 6.22 -2.33
C THR A 61 -10.35 4.96 -2.53
N VAL A 62 -9.33 4.78 -1.69
CA VAL A 62 -8.34 3.69 -1.81
C VAL A 62 -8.36 2.82 -0.56
N ILE A 63 -8.34 1.49 -0.73
CA ILE A 63 -8.11 0.54 0.37
C ILE A 63 -6.66 0.06 0.31
N GLU A 64 -5.92 0.19 1.42
CA GLU A 64 -4.62 -0.48 1.64
C GLU A 64 -4.83 -1.75 2.46
N LEU A 65 -4.59 -2.92 1.85
CA LEU A 65 -4.71 -4.22 2.51
C LEU A 65 -3.45 -4.54 3.31
N SER A 66 -3.62 -4.90 4.57
CA SER A 66 -2.53 -5.24 5.51
C SER A 66 -1.39 -4.22 5.50
N PRO A 67 -1.63 -2.98 5.94
CA PRO A 67 -0.64 -1.89 5.88
C PRO A 67 0.65 -2.17 6.67
N GLY A 68 0.66 -3.17 7.55
CA GLY A 68 1.79 -3.52 8.41
C GLY A 68 2.17 -2.35 9.32
N SER A 69 3.43 -1.89 9.21
CA SER A 69 3.88 -0.68 9.94
C SER A 69 3.53 0.64 9.23
N GLY A 70 2.71 0.61 8.16
CA GLY A 70 2.22 1.79 7.47
C GLY A 70 3.25 2.45 6.54
N TRP A 71 4.03 1.68 5.79
CA TRP A 71 5.01 2.25 4.88
C TRP A 71 4.34 3.00 3.72
N TYR A 72 3.35 2.37 3.04
CA TYR A 72 2.56 3.04 2.01
C TYR A 72 1.50 3.98 2.61
N THR A 73 1.01 3.70 3.84
CA THR A 73 0.12 4.61 4.55
C THR A 73 0.73 6.00 4.70
N GLU A 74 2.07 6.14 4.95
CA GLU A 74 2.76 7.42 5.03
C GLU A 74 2.61 8.26 3.75
N ILE A 75 2.55 7.61 2.60
CA ILE A 75 2.42 8.25 1.29
C ILE A 75 0.94 8.46 0.94
N LEU A 76 0.15 7.40 1.00
CA LEU A 76 -1.26 7.42 0.59
C LEU A 76 -2.10 8.36 1.43
N SER A 77 -1.89 8.39 2.75
CA SER A 77 -2.64 9.29 3.64
C SER A 77 -2.38 10.77 3.31
N LYS A 78 -1.15 11.13 2.95
CA LYS A 78 -0.81 12.50 2.53
C LYS A 78 -1.35 12.81 1.15
N TYR A 79 -1.20 11.88 0.21
CA TYR A 79 -1.64 12.06 -1.18
C TYR A 79 -3.16 12.21 -1.32
N LEU A 80 -3.92 11.44 -0.52
CA LEU A 80 -5.39 11.42 -0.55
C LEU A 80 -6.03 12.42 0.42
N TYR A 81 -5.23 13.16 1.20
CA TYR A 81 -5.72 13.91 2.37
C TYR A 81 -6.82 14.93 2.03
N GLU A 82 -6.65 15.70 0.96
CA GLU A 82 -7.54 16.83 0.66
C GLU A 82 -8.83 16.38 -0.04
N GLU A 83 -8.73 15.51 -1.03
CA GLU A 83 -9.82 15.19 -1.95
C GLU A 83 -10.27 13.72 -1.92
N GLY A 84 -9.39 12.84 -1.45
CA GLY A 84 -9.61 11.39 -1.45
C GLY A 84 -9.93 10.82 -0.07
N LYS A 85 -9.89 9.49 0.00
CA LYS A 85 -10.08 8.73 1.24
C LYS A 85 -9.16 7.52 1.27
N LEU A 86 -8.50 7.28 2.41
CA LEU A 86 -7.73 6.07 2.66
C LEU A 86 -8.45 5.20 3.69
N ILE A 87 -8.70 3.93 3.33
CA ILE A 87 -9.19 2.88 4.21
C ILE A 87 -8.05 1.86 4.40
N ALA A 88 -7.68 1.58 5.63
CA ALA A 88 -6.64 0.62 5.97
C ALA A 88 -7.28 -0.67 6.51
N ALA A 89 -7.23 -1.75 5.72
CA ALA A 89 -7.72 -3.06 6.15
C ALA A 89 -6.64 -3.80 6.91
N ALA A 90 -6.63 -3.70 8.23
CA ALA A 90 -5.63 -4.29 9.11
C ALA A 90 -6.16 -5.57 9.78
N TYR A 91 -5.27 -6.42 10.29
CA TYR A 91 -5.68 -7.65 10.98
C TYR A 91 -6.58 -7.34 12.18
N ASN A 92 -7.65 -8.12 12.35
CA ASN A 92 -8.49 -8.05 13.54
C ASN A 92 -7.66 -8.44 14.78
N PRO A 93 -7.63 -7.60 15.82
CA PRO A 93 -6.80 -7.83 17.00
C PRO A 93 -7.19 -9.07 17.81
N SER A 94 -8.39 -9.62 17.60
CA SER A 94 -8.86 -10.85 18.27
C SER A 94 -8.26 -12.13 17.69
N LEU A 95 -7.63 -12.08 16.50
CA LEU A 95 -7.12 -13.29 15.81
C LEU A 95 -5.89 -13.89 16.49
N SER A 96 -5.03 -13.07 17.07
CA SER A 96 -3.82 -13.51 17.78
C SER A 96 -3.13 -12.35 18.50
N ASP A 97 -2.22 -12.67 19.43
CA ASP A 97 -1.36 -11.66 20.08
C ASP A 97 -0.51 -10.87 19.07
N TYR A 98 -0.08 -11.50 18.00
CA TYR A 98 0.64 -10.80 16.92
C TYR A 98 -0.27 -9.79 16.23
N ALA A 99 -1.48 -10.20 15.85
CA ALA A 99 -2.47 -9.33 15.21
C ALA A 99 -2.81 -8.12 16.11
N LYS A 100 -3.00 -8.38 17.41
CA LYS A 100 -3.25 -7.33 18.41
C LYS A 100 -2.08 -6.34 18.48
N ARG A 101 -0.86 -6.81 18.67
CA ARG A 101 0.33 -5.92 18.74
C ARG A 101 0.53 -5.14 17.46
N SER A 102 0.32 -5.76 16.31
CA SER A 102 0.44 -5.10 15.00
C SER A 102 -0.61 -4.00 14.85
N ARG A 103 -1.87 -4.26 15.22
CA ARG A 103 -2.97 -3.31 15.17
C ARG A 103 -2.74 -2.14 16.12
N ASP A 104 -2.39 -2.41 17.38
CA ASP A 104 -2.10 -1.38 18.39
C ASP A 104 -0.96 -0.45 17.94
N ALA A 105 0.12 -1.01 17.37
CA ALA A 105 1.24 -0.25 16.84
C ALA A 105 0.84 0.63 15.64
N TYR A 106 0.02 0.09 14.74
CA TYR A 106 -0.49 0.83 13.59
C TYR A 106 -1.41 1.97 14.00
N GLU A 107 -2.39 1.73 14.88
CA GLU A 107 -3.29 2.76 15.40
C GLU A 107 -2.55 3.84 16.22
N LYS A 108 -1.49 3.46 16.94
CA LYS A 108 -0.61 4.44 17.59
C LYS A 108 0.08 5.33 16.57
N LYS A 109 0.55 4.77 15.44
CA LYS A 109 1.12 5.55 14.34
C LYS A 109 0.11 6.54 13.77
N LEU A 110 -1.14 6.13 13.56
CA LEU A 110 -2.18 7.01 13.01
C LEU A 110 -2.50 8.24 13.90
N LYS A 111 -2.04 8.24 15.15
CA LYS A 111 -2.16 9.38 16.07
C LYS A 111 -0.94 10.31 16.05
N SER A 112 0.10 10.01 15.26
CA SER A 112 1.35 10.78 15.30
C SER A 112 1.33 12.04 14.45
N GLU A 113 0.58 12.07 13.35
CA GLU A 113 0.55 13.17 12.39
C GLU A 113 -0.89 13.51 11.98
N ILE A 114 -1.13 14.78 11.66
CA ILE A 114 -2.47 15.30 11.35
C ILE A 114 -3.09 14.62 10.12
N PHE A 115 -2.31 14.34 9.10
CA PHE A 115 -2.82 13.74 7.86
C PHE A 115 -3.22 12.26 7.99
N TYR A 116 -2.94 11.62 9.13
CA TYR A 116 -3.46 10.29 9.43
C TYR A 116 -4.87 10.31 10.03
N ASN A 117 -5.36 11.45 10.50
CA ASN A 117 -6.64 11.55 11.21
C ASN A 117 -7.86 11.19 10.35
N ARG A 118 -7.69 11.15 9.01
CA ARG A 118 -8.73 10.79 8.04
C ARG A 118 -8.62 9.33 7.56
N VAL A 119 -7.63 8.57 8.06
CA VAL A 119 -7.48 7.14 7.73
C VAL A 119 -8.53 6.34 8.52
N GLU A 120 -9.43 5.70 7.79
CA GLU A 120 -10.37 4.76 8.36
C GLU A 120 -9.72 3.38 8.51
N VAL A 121 -9.95 2.70 9.64
CA VAL A 121 -9.36 1.37 9.87
C VAL A 121 -10.47 0.35 9.98
N VAL A 122 -10.40 -0.68 9.13
CA VAL A 122 -11.35 -1.80 9.09
C VAL A 122 -10.62 -3.13 9.30
N ASP A 123 -11.36 -4.18 9.57
CA ASP A 123 -10.78 -5.51 9.76
C ASP A 123 -10.58 -6.22 8.42
N LEU A 124 -9.36 -6.70 8.19
CA LEU A 124 -9.06 -7.62 7.09
C LEU A 124 -9.84 -8.94 7.29
N PHE A 125 -10.25 -9.58 6.21
CA PHE A 125 -11.11 -10.77 6.15
C PHE A 125 -12.57 -10.51 6.57
N SER A 126 -12.99 -9.25 6.68
CA SER A 126 -14.38 -8.83 6.85
C SER A 126 -14.85 -7.96 5.67
N LYS A 127 -16.03 -7.38 5.72
CA LYS A 127 -16.49 -6.38 4.74
C LYS A 127 -15.56 -5.16 4.82
N LEU A 128 -14.90 -4.82 3.70
CA LEU A 128 -13.88 -3.77 3.66
C LEU A 128 -14.47 -2.36 3.53
N SER A 129 -15.63 -2.27 2.87
CA SER A 129 -16.40 -1.03 2.66
C SER A 129 -17.80 -1.41 2.17
N ASP A 130 -18.64 -0.44 1.87
CA ASP A 130 -19.85 -0.70 1.10
C ASP A 130 -19.49 -1.24 -0.28
N ASP A 131 -20.38 -2.04 -0.87
CA ASP A 131 -20.16 -2.64 -2.17
C ASP A 131 -20.06 -1.53 -3.23
N GLU A 132 -19.18 -1.73 -4.19
CA GLU A 132 -18.94 -0.82 -5.32
C GLU A 132 -18.71 0.66 -4.92
N SER A 133 -18.04 0.87 -3.79
CA SER A 133 -17.83 2.21 -3.22
C SER A 133 -16.40 2.76 -3.37
N VAL A 134 -15.42 1.89 -3.69
CA VAL A 134 -14.02 2.29 -3.76
C VAL A 134 -13.45 2.26 -5.18
N ASP A 135 -12.46 3.12 -5.44
CA ASP A 135 -11.86 3.27 -6.76
C ASP A 135 -10.66 2.32 -6.94
N ALA A 136 -9.90 2.07 -5.88
CA ALA A 136 -8.75 1.17 -5.93
C ALA A 136 -8.53 0.40 -4.62
N VAL A 137 -8.01 -0.83 -4.74
CA VAL A 137 -7.53 -1.66 -3.64
C VAL A 137 -6.08 -2.01 -3.90
N LEU A 138 -5.21 -1.81 -2.91
CA LEU A 138 -3.77 -2.00 -3.03
C LEU A 138 -3.25 -2.99 -1.99
N THR A 139 -2.33 -3.86 -2.41
CA THR A 139 -1.61 -4.75 -1.48
C THR A 139 -0.12 -4.79 -1.81
N PHE A 140 0.70 -4.78 -0.76
CA PHE A 140 2.15 -4.71 -0.88
C PHE A 140 2.82 -5.79 -0.01
N ARG A 141 3.20 -6.92 -0.62
CA ARG A 141 3.92 -8.03 0.00
C ARG A 141 3.14 -8.72 1.12
N ASN A 142 1.92 -9.10 0.83
CA ASN A 142 1.04 -9.74 1.79
C ASN A 142 0.45 -11.08 1.32
N ILE A 143 0.42 -11.36 0.01
CA ILE A 143 -0.22 -12.56 -0.54
C ILE A 143 0.36 -13.83 0.10
N HIS A 144 1.68 -13.89 0.30
CA HIS A 144 2.35 -15.01 0.95
C HIS A 144 1.83 -15.30 2.37
N ASN A 145 1.29 -14.31 3.07
CA ASN A 145 0.70 -14.46 4.41
C ASN A 145 -0.73 -15.04 4.37
N TRP A 146 -1.39 -14.97 3.22
CA TRP A 146 -2.79 -15.35 3.06
C TRP A 146 -2.99 -16.67 2.30
N LEU A 147 -1.92 -17.31 1.84
CA LEU A 147 -2.01 -18.46 0.94
C LEU A 147 -2.91 -19.60 1.46
N GLY A 148 -2.96 -19.85 2.79
CA GLY A 148 -3.64 -21.04 3.29
C GLY A 148 -2.95 -22.34 2.80
N GLU A 149 -3.72 -23.39 2.58
CA GLU A 149 -3.20 -24.65 2.01
C GLU A 149 -3.35 -24.71 0.48
N ASP A 150 -4.32 -23.95 -0.07
CA ASP A 150 -4.76 -24.03 -1.46
C ASP A 150 -4.98 -22.64 -2.13
N GLY A 151 -4.54 -21.56 -1.51
CA GLY A 151 -4.79 -20.20 -1.98
C GLY A 151 -6.13 -19.60 -1.52
N SER A 152 -6.94 -20.34 -0.74
CA SER A 152 -8.30 -19.90 -0.32
C SER A 152 -8.30 -18.61 0.47
N GLY A 153 -7.28 -18.35 1.28
CA GLY A 153 -7.20 -17.10 2.02
C GLY A 153 -6.95 -15.89 1.11
N VAL A 154 -6.14 -16.05 0.05
CA VAL A 154 -5.94 -15.01 -0.98
C VAL A 154 -7.23 -14.78 -1.75
N ARG A 155 -7.91 -15.86 -2.17
CA ARG A 155 -9.20 -15.78 -2.87
C ARG A 155 -10.20 -15.00 -2.04
N LYS A 156 -10.35 -15.31 -0.75
CA LYS A 156 -11.25 -14.58 0.16
C LYS A 156 -10.95 -13.08 0.23
N VAL A 157 -9.67 -12.69 0.30
CA VAL A 157 -9.28 -11.26 0.30
C VAL A 157 -9.60 -10.61 -1.04
N PHE A 158 -9.37 -11.30 -2.15
CA PHE A 158 -9.68 -10.78 -3.47
C PHE A 158 -11.20 -10.66 -3.73
N GLU A 159 -12.01 -11.59 -3.21
CA GLU A 159 -13.49 -11.50 -3.24
C GLU A 159 -13.98 -10.26 -2.48
N GLN A 160 -13.42 -9.96 -1.32
CA GLN A 160 -13.75 -8.76 -0.56
C GLN A 160 -13.32 -7.48 -1.27
N ALA A 161 -12.13 -7.49 -1.90
CA ALA A 161 -11.65 -6.39 -2.73
C ALA A 161 -12.56 -6.17 -3.95
N TYR A 162 -12.97 -7.26 -4.60
CA TYR A 162 -13.88 -7.23 -5.76
C TYR A 162 -15.24 -6.66 -5.40
N ALA A 163 -15.83 -7.07 -4.28
CA ALA A 163 -17.10 -6.54 -3.81
C ALA A 163 -17.03 -5.04 -3.51
N ALA A 164 -15.95 -4.58 -2.86
CA ALA A 164 -15.75 -3.18 -2.52
C ALA A 164 -15.49 -2.26 -3.73
N LEU A 165 -14.84 -2.78 -4.79
CA LEU A 165 -14.49 -2.01 -5.97
C LEU A 165 -15.68 -1.66 -6.83
N LYS A 166 -15.75 -0.41 -7.30
CA LYS A 166 -16.65 0.02 -8.37
C LYS A 166 -16.40 -0.77 -9.65
N PRO A 167 -17.39 -0.92 -10.56
CA PRO A 167 -17.12 -1.32 -11.93
C PRO A 167 -15.99 -0.46 -12.54
N GLY A 168 -15.00 -1.07 -13.18
CA GLY A 168 -13.80 -0.40 -13.66
C GLY A 168 -12.76 -0.08 -12.59
N GLY A 169 -13.02 -0.39 -11.32
CA GLY A 169 -12.08 -0.17 -10.20
C GLY A 169 -10.83 -1.05 -10.30
N LEU A 170 -9.76 -0.65 -9.63
CA LEU A 170 -8.41 -1.19 -9.81
C LEU A 170 -7.94 -2.00 -8.60
N LEU A 171 -7.32 -3.16 -8.84
CA LEU A 171 -6.57 -3.92 -7.82
C LEU A 171 -5.08 -3.88 -8.18
N GLY A 172 -4.28 -3.19 -7.36
CA GLY A 172 -2.83 -3.10 -7.48
C GLY A 172 -2.12 -4.09 -6.53
N VAL A 173 -1.25 -4.92 -7.10
CA VAL A 173 -0.52 -5.95 -6.35
C VAL A 173 0.98 -5.80 -6.54
N VAL A 174 1.70 -5.65 -5.43
CA VAL A 174 3.17 -5.84 -5.37
C VAL A 174 3.44 -7.03 -4.46
N GLU A 175 4.11 -8.08 -4.95
CA GLU A 175 4.43 -9.26 -4.15
C GLU A 175 5.82 -9.83 -4.48
N HIS A 176 6.45 -10.50 -3.53
CA HIS A 176 7.71 -11.21 -3.70
C HIS A 176 7.58 -12.27 -4.79
N ARG A 177 8.28 -12.09 -5.90
CA ARG A 177 8.13 -12.93 -7.10
C ARG A 177 8.95 -14.20 -7.00
N ALA A 178 8.29 -15.35 -6.99
CA ALA A 178 8.91 -16.67 -7.04
C ALA A 178 9.47 -17.03 -8.43
N LYS A 179 10.29 -18.06 -8.47
CA LYS A 179 10.55 -18.81 -9.70
C LYS A 179 9.28 -19.56 -10.10
N PRO A 180 9.01 -19.76 -11.41
CA PRO A 180 7.89 -20.58 -11.86
C PRO A 180 7.95 -22.02 -11.32
N GLY A 181 6.78 -22.65 -11.16
CA GLY A 181 6.67 -24.10 -10.87
C GLY A 181 6.85 -24.51 -9.42
N ILE A 182 7.06 -23.58 -8.48
CA ILE A 182 7.10 -23.94 -7.06
C ILE A 182 5.69 -24.14 -6.49
N THR A 183 5.56 -25.03 -5.52
CA THR A 183 4.29 -25.35 -4.85
C THR A 183 3.87 -24.30 -3.84
N ILE A 184 2.58 -24.26 -3.46
CA ILE A 184 2.07 -23.36 -2.39
C ILE A 184 2.84 -23.59 -1.07
N LYS A 185 3.17 -24.86 -0.75
CA LYS A 185 3.97 -25.18 0.44
C LYS A 185 5.36 -24.51 0.41
N GLU A 186 6.01 -24.51 -0.73
CA GLU A 186 7.31 -23.83 -0.92
C GLU A 186 7.15 -22.31 -0.87
N MET A 187 6.08 -21.76 -1.47
CA MET A 187 5.75 -20.33 -1.38
C MET A 187 5.58 -19.90 0.08
N LYS A 188 4.78 -20.62 0.87
CA LYS A 188 4.59 -20.35 2.31
C LYS A 188 5.92 -20.39 3.08
N LYS A 189 6.78 -21.36 2.77
CA LYS A 189 8.07 -21.52 3.45
C LYS A 189 9.05 -20.41 3.10
N SER A 190 9.06 -19.96 1.86
CA SER A 190 10.04 -18.99 1.35
C SER A 190 9.54 -17.55 1.35
N GLY A 191 8.22 -17.32 1.38
CA GLY A 191 7.60 -16.01 1.22
C GLY A 191 7.56 -15.49 -0.22
N TYR A 192 8.11 -16.23 -1.19
CA TYR A 192 7.99 -15.90 -2.62
C TYR A 192 6.73 -16.54 -3.19
N VAL A 193 5.99 -15.79 -4.00
CA VAL A 193 4.73 -16.22 -4.66
C VAL A 193 4.89 -16.17 -6.16
N THR A 194 4.35 -17.15 -6.89
CA THR A 194 4.39 -17.14 -8.37
C THR A 194 3.40 -16.13 -8.92
N GLU A 195 3.78 -15.45 -10.02
CA GLU A 195 2.85 -14.58 -10.76
C GLU A 195 1.62 -15.37 -11.24
N GLU A 196 1.86 -16.60 -11.71
CA GLU A 196 0.80 -17.48 -12.21
C GLU A 196 -0.29 -17.72 -11.17
N LEU A 197 0.07 -18.10 -9.93
CA LEU A 197 -0.90 -18.32 -8.86
C LEU A 197 -1.69 -17.03 -8.57
N THR A 198 -0.98 -15.90 -8.43
CA THR A 198 -1.62 -14.61 -8.14
C THR A 198 -2.62 -14.22 -9.23
N ILE A 199 -2.24 -14.36 -10.50
CA ILE A 199 -3.09 -14.05 -11.65
C ILE A 199 -4.29 -15.00 -11.71
N ASN A 200 -4.10 -16.29 -11.49
CA ASN A 200 -5.18 -17.27 -11.55
C ASN A 200 -6.20 -17.03 -10.44
N LEU A 201 -5.77 -16.80 -9.19
CA LEU A 201 -6.67 -16.49 -8.08
C LEU A 201 -7.46 -15.18 -8.31
N ALA A 202 -6.83 -14.16 -8.88
CA ALA A 202 -7.52 -12.91 -9.24
C ALA A 202 -8.58 -13.16 -10.33
N LYS A 203 -8.24 -13.93 -11.38
CA LYS A 203 -9.17 -14.29 -12.45
C LYS A 203 -10.34 -15.13 -11.96
N GLU A 204 -10.13 -16.09 -11.06
CA GLU A 204 -11.19 -16.90 -10.46
C GLU A 204 -12.24 -16.04 -9.75
N VAL A 205 -11.85 -14.93 -9.17
CA VAL A 205 -12.74 -13.95 -8.53
C VAL A 205 -13.47 -13.06 -9.55
N GLY A 206 -12.96 -12.96 -10.78
CA GLY A 206 -13.56 -12.15 -11.84
C GLY A 206 -12.73 -10.94 -12.27
N PHE A 207 -11.54 -10.74 -11.71
CA PHE A 207 -10.64 -9.68 -12.15
C PHE A 207 -10.03 -9.97 -13.53
N ILE A 208 -9.77 -8.89 -14.28
CA ILE A 208 -9.02 -8.94 -15.54
C ILE A 208 -7.62 -8.41 -15.26
N LEU A 209 -6.57 -9.15 -15.66
CA LEU A 209 -5.21 -8.63 -15.65
C LEU A 209 -5.10 -7.53 -16.72
N SER A 210 -4.94 -6.29 -16.28
CA SER A 210 -4.85 -5.12 -17.16
C SER A 210 -3.40 -4.86 -17.60
N ASP A 211 -2.44 -5.00 -16.69
CA ASP A 211 -1.03 -4.74 -17.00
C ASP A 211 -0.08 -5.40 -15.99
N ARG A 212 1.20 -5.48 -16.33
CA ARG A 212 2.29 -5.94 -15.45
C ARG A 212 3.54 -5.10 -15.66
N SER A 213 4.32 -4.88 -14.58
CA SER A 213 5.51 -4.06 -14.63
C SER A 213 6.71 -4.69 -13.91
N ASN A 214 7.89 -4.32 -14.37
CA ASN A 214 9.17 -4.65 -13.76
C ASN A 214 9.71 -3.54 -12.86
N ILE A 215 8.90 -2.53 -12.52
CA ILE A 215 9.31 -1.38 -11.67
C ILE A 215 9.99 -1.84 -10.37
N ASN A 216 9.48 -2.91 -9.75
CA ASN A 216 9.99 -3.44 -8.49
C ASN A 216 10.86 -4.69 -8.67
N ASN A 217 11.41 -4.91 -9.86
CA ASN A 217 12.32 -6.01 -10.15
C ASN A 217 13.67 -5.84 -9.46
N ASN A 218 14.23 -6.95 -8.96
CA ASN A 218 15.62 -7.01 -8.50
C ASN A 218 16.29 -8.26 -9.09
N ILE A 219 17.06 -8.08 -10.14
CA ILE A 219 17.77 -9.16 -10.84
C ILE A 219 18.84 -9.84 -9.97
N ASN A 220 19.32 -9.19 -8.90
CA ASN A 220 20.31 -9.76 -7.98
C ASN A 220 19.69 -10.74 -6.97
N ASP A 221 18.34 -10.77 -6.85
CA ASP A 221 17.64 -11.69 -5.97
C ASP A 221 17.50 -13.06 -6.63
N THR A 222 18.30 -14.02 -6.21
CA THR A 222 18.31 -15.39 -6.75
C THR A 222 17.16 -16.27 -6.26
N LYS A 223 16.41 -15.83 -5.23
CA LYS A 223 15.19 -16.45 -4.68
C LYS A 223 15.40 -17.83 -4.04
N ASP A 224 16.64 -18.18 -3.74
CA ASP A 224 17.05 -19.48 -3.15
C ASP A 224 17.73 -19.31 -1.78
N HIS A 225 17.39 -18.24 -1.08
CA HIS A 225 17.97 -17.90 0.21
C HIS A 225 17.48 -18.84 1.32
N PRO A 226 18.32 -19.19 2.31
CA PRO A 226 18.00 -20.17 3.35
C PRO A 226 16.74 -19.87 4.16
N ALA A 227 16.44 -18.59 4.41
CA ALA A 227 15.21 -18.13 5.06
C ALA A 227 14.27 -17.39 4.08
N GLY A 228 14.31 -17.74 2.78
CA GLY A 228 13.49 -17.10 1.77
C GLY A 228 13.65 -15.59 1.75
N VAL A 229 12.54 -14.87 1.54
CA VAL A 229 12.49 -13.40 1.50
C VAL A 229 13.06 -12.73 2.74
N TRP A 230 12.98 -13.40 3.89
CA TRP A 230 13.44 -12.86 5.17
C TRP A 230 14.95 -12.87 5.34
N SER A 231 15.70 -13.57 4.47
CA SER A 231 17.17 -13.46 4.42
C SER A 231 17.62 -12.06 3.99
N LEU A 232 16.82 -11.39 3.18
CA LEU A 232 17.12 -10.08 2.59
C LEU A 232 16.66 -8.92 3.49
N PRO A 233 17.15 -7.67 3.24
CA PRO A 233 16.62 -6.48 3.86
C PRO A 233 15.11 -6.33 3.67
N PRO A 234 14.40 -5.74 4.63
CA PRO A 234 14.91 -5.17 5.88
C PRO A 234 15.03 -6.19 7.01
N THR A 235 14.57 -7.43 6.81
CA THR A 235 14.44 -8.42 7.88
C THR A 235 15.79 -8.94 8.34
N LEU A 236 16.66 -9.34 7.40
CA LEU A 236 18.00 -9.91 7.68
C LEU A 236 17.93 -10.97 8.79
N TYR A 237 16.98 -11.92 8.64
CA TYR A 237 16.66 -12.93 9.65
C TYR A 237 17.88 -13.74 10.12
N LEU A 238 18.85 -13.93 9.23
CA LEU A 238 20.10 -14.67 9.52
C LEU A 238 21.12 -13.81 10.29
N LYS A 239 20.75 -12.58 10.68
CA LYS A 239 21.58 -11.63 11.45
C LYS A 239 22.93 -11.37 10.77
N ASP A 240 24.05 -11.80 11.38
CA ASP A 240 25.38 -11.54 10.88
C ASP A 240 25.83 -12.56 9.82
N LYS A 241 25.13 -13.69 9.70
CA LYS A 241 25.46 -14.71 8.70
C LYS A 241 25.22 -14.18 7.30
N ASP A 242 26.27 -14.05 6.50
CA ASP A 242 26.26 -13.55 5.12
C ASP A 242 25.61 -12.15 4.98
N ARG A 243 25.63 -11.33 6.05
CA ARG A 243 24.96 -10.04 6.10
C ARG A 243 25.35 -9.11 4.95
N GLU A 244 26.65 -8.99 4.69
CA GLU A 244 27.15 -8.13 3.61
C GLU A 244 26.62 -8.57 2.23
N LYS A 245 26.58 -9.88 1.99
CA LYS A 245 26.01 -10.46 0.76
C LYS A 245 24.54 -10.04 0.61
N TYR A 246 23.72 -10.21 1.66
CA TYR A 246 22.30 -9.86 1.60
C TYR A 246 22.07 -8.36 1.50
N MET A 247 22.85 -7.55 2.18
CA MET A 247 22.82 -6.09 2.04
C MET A 247 23.16 -5.63 0.61
N LYS A 248 24.11 -6.30 -0.05
CA LYS A 248 24.47 -6.00 -1.44
C LYS A 248 23.38 -6.38 -2.44
N ILE A 249 22.63 -7.47 -2.18
CA ILE A 249 21.46 -7.85 -2.99
C ILE A 249 20.37 -6.78 -2.86
N GLY A 250 20.12 -6.27 -1.65
CA GLY A 250 19.04 -5.34 -1.36
C GLY A 250 17.72 -6.04 -1.05
N GLU A 251 16.59 -5.35 -1.24
CA GLU A 251 15.26 -5.96 -1.05
C GLU A 251 14.95 -6.95 -2.18
N THR A 252 14.01 -7.86 -1.94
CA THR A 252 13.60 -8.94 -2.86
C THR A 252 13.16 -8.44 -4.23
N ASP A 253 13.24 -9.32 -5.21
CA ASP A 253 12.55 -9.17 -6.49
C ASP A 253 11.04 -9.25 -6.31
N ARG A 254 10.30 -8.35 -6.96
CA ARG A 254 8.84 -8.25 -6.79
C ARG A 254 8.12 -8.11 -8.13
N MET A 255 7.05 -8.90 -8.30
CA MET A 255 6.05 -8.66 -9.33
C MET A 255 5.27 -7.39 -9.00
N THR A 256 4.82 -6.69 -10.02
CA THR A 256 3.91 -5.56 -9.93
C THR A 256 2.81 -5.76 -10.96
N LEU A 257 1.60 -6.03 -10.49
CA LEU A 257 0.45 -6.44 -11.32
C LEU A 257 -0.71 -5.47 -11.12
N LEU A 258 -1.35 -5.07 -12.19
CA LEU A 258 -2.55 -4.26 -12.19
C LEU A 258 -3.71 -5.09 -12.75
N PHE A 259 -4.77 -5.17 -11.98
CA PHE A 259 -6.03 -5.78 -12.39
C PHE A 259 -7.15 -4.76 -12.37
N SER A 260 -8.19 -5.00 -13.13
CA SER A 260 -9.44 -4.23 -13.12
C SER A 260 -10.65 -5.12 -12.86
N LYS A 261 -11.65 -4.58 -12.16
CA LYS A 261 -13.00 -5.13 -12.13
C LYS A 261 -13.67 -4.76 -13.45
N PRO A 262 -14.33 -5.68 -14.18
CA PRO A 262 -15.11 -5.36 -15.37
C PRO A 262 -16.11 -4.22 -15.14
N LEU A 263 -16.48 -3.52 -16.23
CA LEU A 263 -17.53 -2.48 -16.23
C LEU A 263 -18.92 -3.09 -16.05
#